data_589c1b9b245a95473824d8c8385db741
#
_entry.id   589c1b9b245a95473824d8c8385db741
#
_cell.length_a   1.000
_cell.length_b   1.000
_cell.length_c   1.000
_cell.angle_alpha   90.00
_cell.angle_beta   90.00
_cell.angle_gamma   90.00
#
_symmetry.space_group_name_H-M   'P 1'
#
loop_
_entity.id
_entity.type
_entity.pdbx_description
1 polymer ?
#
loop_
_entity_poly.entity_id
_entity_poly.type
_entity_poly.pdbx_seq_one_letter_code
_entity_poly.pdbx_strand_id
1 'polypeptide(L)'
;MDMLEIWNQVLENLEGNVSPVGFNIHIKTAVPVCFENSTFTISVATSINKNLVEYRYKKYIESSLEKVTGAKISLAVLVGDANELKQEIESKQNSEYDNSEIISSDGLNSKYTFENFVQGSSNLYAYTAAEQVANHPGESNNPLFIYGNSGLGKTHLMQAIGNKIKANNPNAKIIYVSSENFMNEFITSIREKTGDKFRSKYRAADALLVDDVQFLKNKEATQDEFFHTFNELFNSKKQIVLTSDRLPNELKTLEDRLRTRFGQGLTIDVSVPNFETRVAILQQKALEHNKEIDEDALLYVAEHI
;
A
#
# COMPACT_ATOMS: atom_id res chain seq x y z
N MET A 1 -15.09 -19.78 -20.67
CA MET A 1 -14.69 -20.99 -19.97
C MET A 1 -14.60 -20.64 -18.49
N ASP A 2 -15.27 -21.38 -17.63
CA ASP A 2 -15.22 -21.12 -16.19
C ASP A 2 -13.82 -21.49 -15.64
N MET A 3 -13.37 -20.82 -14.61
CA MET A 3 -12.07 -21.04 -13.97
C MET A 3 -11.90 -22.51 -13.51
N LEU A 4 -12.95 -23.10 -12.97
CA LEU A 4 -12.97 -24.51 -12.56
C LEU A 4 -12.86 -25.48 -13.74
N GLU A 5 -13.48 -25.17 -14.88
CA GLU A 5 -13.35 -25.94 -16.11
C GLU A 5 -11.92 -25.89 -16.64
N ILE A 6 -11.30 -24.70 -16.65
CA ILE A 6 -9.90 -24.54 -17.05
C ILE A 6 -8.99 -25.40 -16.15
N TRP A 7 -9.17 -25.31 -14.83
CA TRP A 7 -8.34 -26.07 -13.91
C TRP A 7 -8.50 -27.58 -14.06
N ASN A 8 -9.71 -28.07 -14.23
CA ASN A 8 -9.95 -29.51 -14.48
C ASN A 8 -9.26 -30.00 -15.76
N GLN A 9 -9.32 -29.25 -16.84
CA GLN A 9 -8.61 -29.60 -18.09
C GLN A 9 -7.08 -29.52 -17.92
N VAL A 10 -6.58 -28.60 -17.10
CA VAL A 10 -5.15 -28.53 -16.75
C VAL A 10 -4.74 -29.78 -15.97
N LEU A 11 -5.56 -30.22 -15.01
CA LEU A 11 -5.28 -31.44 -14.26
C LEU A 11 -5.28 -32.69 -15.16
N GLU A 12 -6.24 -32.83 -16.08
CA GLU A 12 -6.28 -33.92 -17.05
C GLU A 12 -5.04 -33.93 -17.97
N ASN A 13 -4.60 -32.76 -18.41
CA ASN A 13 -3.39 -32.64 -19.23
C ASN A 13 -2.09 -32.96 -18.48
N LEU A 14 -2.08 -32.77 -17.16
CA LEU A 14 -0.91 -33.04 -16.33
C LEU A 14 -0.87 -34.49 -15.83
N GLU A 15 -2.00 -35.17 -15.78
CA GLU A 15 -2.08 -36.58 -15.43
C GLU A 15 -1.33 -37.40 -16.49
N GLY A 16 -0.27 -38.06 -16.07
CA GLY A 16 0.65 -38.81 -16.98
C GLY A 16 1.88 -38.04 -17.48
N ASN A 17 1.89 -36.71 -17.41
CA ASN A 17 3.05 -35.86 -17.75
C ASN A 17 3.95 -35.50 -16.57
N VAL A 18 3.46 -35.79 -15.36
CA VAL A 18 4.15 -35.55 -14.09
C VAL A 18 4.14 -36.85 -13.28
N SER A 19 5.12 -37.03 -12.38
CA SER A 19 5.17 -38.25 -11.54
C SER A 19 3.86 -38.42 -10.76
N PRO A 20 3.27 -39.62 -10.66
CA PRO A 20 2.00 -39.86 -9.99
C PRO A 20 1.98 -39.36 -8.53
N VAL A 21 3.09 -39.47 -7.82
CA VAL A 21 3.24 -38.99 -6.44
C VAL A 21 3.20 -37.46 -6.41
N GLY A 22 3.94 -36.80 -7.29
CA GLY A 22 3.96 -35.33 -7.35
C GLY A 22 2.63 -34.74 -7.80
N PHE A 23 1.93 -35.39 -8.73
CA PHE A 23 0.61 -34.98 -9.19
C PHE A 23 -0.42 -35.06 -8.06
N ASN A 24 -0.55 -36.23 -7.42
CA ASN A 24 -1.59 -36.47 -6.40
C ASN A 24 -1.39 -35.65 -5.11
N ILE A 25 -0.14 -35.43 -4.69
CA ILE A 25 0.17 -34.74 -3.43
C ILE A 25 0.21 -33.23 -3.60
N HIS A 26 0.73 -32.70 -4.71
CA HIS A 26 1.07 -31.27 -4.82
C HIS A 26 0.20 -30.50 -5.81
N ILE A 27 -0.24 -31.16 -6.90
CA ILE A 27 -1.00 -30.47 -7.96
C ILE A 27 -2.51 -30.68 -7.79
N LYS A 28 -2.94 -31.95 -7.63
CA LYS A 28 -4.36 -32.29 -7.51
C LYS A 28 -5.03 -31.73 -6.26
N THR A 29 -4.26 -31.45 -5.20
CA THR A 29 -4.73 -30.85 -3.96
C THR A 29 -4.78 -29.33 -4.01
N ALA A 30 -4.26 -28.70 -5.06
CA ALA A 30 -4.33 -27.26 -5.23
C ALA A 30 -5.71 -26.83 -5.73
N VAL A 31 -6.22 -25.75 -5.19
CA VAL A 31 -7.57 -25.22 -5.46
C VAL A 31 -7.45 -23.90 -6.23
N PRO A 32 -8.15 -23.72 -7.36
CA PRO A 32 -8.13 -22.45 -8.09
C PRO A 32 -8.84 -21.37 -7.28
N VAL A 33 -8.22 -20.16 -7.23
CA VAL A 33 -8.67 -19.01 -6.45
C VAL A 33 -9.22 -17.91 -7.34
N CYS A 34 -8.41 -17.44 -8.32
CA CYS A 34 -8.86 -16.44 -9.29
C CYS A 34 -8.07 -16.56 -10.62
N PHE A 35 -8.63 -15.99 -11.70
CA PHE A 35 -7.98 -15.89 -12.99
C PHE A 35 -8.15 -14.48 -13.55
N GLU A 36 -7.08 -13.68 -13.54
CA GLU A 36 -7.12 -12.27 -13.92
C GLU A 36 -5.79 -11.80 -14.50
N ASN A 37 -5.86 -10.78 -15.35
CA ASN A 37 -4.67 -10.13 -15.95
C ASN A 37 -3.63 -11.13 -16.48
N SER A 38 -4.09 -12.21 -17.14
CA SER A 38 -3.24 -13.32 -17.62
C SER A 38 -2.47 -14.04 -16.50
N THR A 39 -2.97 -13.98 -15.27
CA THR A 39 -2.42 -14.72 -14.11
C THR A 39 -3.48 -15.66 -13.55
N PHE A 40 -3.15 -16.95 -13.48
CA PHE A 40 -3.99 -17.98 -12.86
C PHE A 40 -3.47 -18.25 -11.44
N THR A 41 -4.29 -18.00 -10.43
CA THR A 41 -3.91 -18.12 -9.02
C THR A 41 -4.50 -19.38 -8.42
N ILE A 42 -3.67 -20.20 -7.79
CA ILE A 42 -4.06 -21.38 -7.05
C ILE A 42 -3.66 -21.27 -5.58
N SER A 43 -4.42 -21.92 -4.72
CA SER A 43 -4.13 -22.08 -3.29
C SER A 43 -3.61 -23.49 -3.00
N VAL A 44 -2.65 -23.56 -2.08
CA VAL A 44 -2.11 -24.81 -1.52
C VAL A 44 -2.08 -24.74 0.00
N ALA A 45 -2.15 -25.89 0.66
CA ALA A 45 -2.30 -25.96 2.11
C ALA A 45 -1.07 -25.52 2.91
N THR A 46 0.16 -25.61 2.36
CA THR A 46 1.40 -25.35 3.11
C THR A 46 2.45 -24.64 2.27
N SER A 47 3.34 -23.89 2.96
CA SER A 47 4.49 -23.23 2.32
C SER A 47 5.45 -24.23 1.63
N ILE A 48 5.52 -25.45 2.12
CA ILE A 48 6.32 -26.51 1.48
C ILE A 48 5.72 -26.88 0.13
N ASN A 49 4.39 -27.05 0.05
CA ASN A 49 3.69 -27.29 -1.21
C ASN A 49 3.84 -26.12 -2.18
N LYS A 50 3.73 -24.89 -1.70
CA LYS A 50 3.97 -23.69 -2.50
C LYS A 50 5.34 -23.74 -3.16
N ASN A 51 6.40 -23.89 -2.39
CA ASN A 51 7.78 -23.94 -2.90
C ASN A 51 7.98 -25.05 -3.94
N LEU A 52 7.40 -26.23 -3.69
CA LEU A 52 7.48 -27.36 -4.64
C LEU A 52 6.73 -27.09 -5.93
N VAL A 53 5.53 -26.51 -5.86
CA VAL A 53 4.74 -26.15 -7.05
C VAL A 53 5.47 -25.07 -7.84
N GLU A 54 5.97 -24.01 -7.21
CA GLU A 54 6.68 -22.91 -7.88
C GLU A 54 8.00 -23.36 -8.50
N TYR A 55 8.78 -24.19 -7.81
CA TYR A 55 10.12 -24.57 -8.28
C TYR A 55 10.10 -25.69 -9.30
N ARG A 56 9.22 -26.69 -9.11
CA ARG A 56 9.27 -27.93 -9.88
C ARG A 56 8.14 -28.06 -10.91
N TYR A 57 6.94 -27.55 -10.59
CA TYR A 57 5.74 -27.83 -11.39
C TYR A 57 5.23 -26.60 -12.15
N LYS A 58 5.66 -25.40 -11.80
CA LYS A 58 5.18 -24.15 -12.39
C LYS A 58 5.18 -24.17 -13.92
N LYS A 59 6.29 -24.54 -14.54
CA LYS A 59 6.42 -24.58 -16.00
C LYS A 59 5.46 -25.59 -16.66
N TYR A 60 5.21 -26.70 -16.02
CA TYR A 60 4.28 -27.73 -16.54
C TYR A 60 2.85 -27.21 -16.46
N ILE A 61 2.48 -26.57 -15.36
CA ILE A 61 1.15 -25.99 -15.17
C ILE A 61 0.92 -24.82 -16.14
N GLU A 62 1.88 -23.89 -16.28
CA GLU A 62 1.80 -22.77 -17.23
C GLU A 62 1.70 -23.25 -18.69
N SER A 63 2.47 -24.27 -19.07
CA SER A 63 2.36 -24.86 -20.40
C SER A 63 1.00 -25.54 -20.63
N SER A 64 0.42 -26.15 -19.61
CA SER A 64 -0.91 -26.76 -19.71
C SER A 64 -2.00 -25.68 -19.77
N LEU A 65 -1.89 -24.61 -18.98
CA LEU A 65 -2.76 -23.44 -19.03
C LEU A 65 -2.77 -22.81 -20.43
N GLU A 66 -1.59 -22.63 -21.04
CA GLU A 66 -1.45 -22.09 -22.39
C GLU A 66 -2.12 -23.00 -23.45
N LYS A 67 -2.01 -24.33 -23.32
CA LYS A 67 -2.71 -25.28 -24.20
C LYS A 67 -4.23 -25.21 -24.08
N VAL A 68 -4.74 -25.06 -22.87
CA VAL A 68 -6.19 -25.02 -22.58
C VAL A 68 -6.81 -23.70 -23.01
N THR A 69 -6.12 -22.60 -22.80
CA THR A 69 -6.68 -21.25 -23.01
C THR A 69 -6.27 -20.61 -24.32
N GLY A 70 -5.22 -21.13 -24.98
CA GLY A 70 -4.65 -20.54 -26.19
C GLY A 70 -3.86 -19.25 -25.96
N ALA A 71 -3.64 -18.84 -24.70
CA ALA A 71 -2.94 -17.62 -24.33
C ALA A 71 -1.83 -17.92 -23.30
N LYS A 72 -0.78 -17.10 -23.30
CA LYS A 72 0.31 -17.23 -22.31
C LYS A 72 -0.18 -16.74 -20.95
N ILE A 73 -0.25 -17.65 -19.98
CA ILE A 73 -0.75 -17.39 -18.64
C ILE A 73 0.35 -17.68 -17.62
N SER A 74 0.53 -16.77 -16.67
CA SER A 74 1.44 -16.93 -15.54
C SER A 74 0.72 -17.60 -14.36
N LEU A 75 1.42 -18.45 -13.61
CA LEU A 75 0.91 -19.09 -12.41
C LEU A 75 1.36 -18.34 -11.15
N ALA A 76 0.42 -18.00 -10.29
CA ALA A 76 0.64 -17.55 -8.93
C ALA A 76 0.19 -18.63 -7.93
N VAL A 77 0.94 -18.84 -6.84
CA VAL A 77 0.63 -19.83 -5.81
C VAL A 77 0.54 -19.17 -4.45
N LEU A 78 -0.61 -19.28 -3.80
CA LEU A 78 -0.86 -18.76 -2.45
C LEU A 78 -0.93 -19.91 -1.44
N VAL A 79 -0.75 -19.60 -0.17
CA VAL A 79 -0.89 -20.54 0.94
C VAL A 79 -2.08 -20.15 1.78
N GLY A 80 -3.03 -21.06 2.02
CA GLY A 80 -4.21 -20.82 2.85
C GLY A 80 -5.46 -21.48 2.32
N ASP A 81 -6.58 -21.25 3.00
CA ASP A 81 -7.90 -21.71 2.55
C ASP A 81 -8.34 -20.94 1.29
N ALA A 82 -8.76 -21.67 0.25
CA ALA A 82 -9.12 -21.07 -1.02
C ALA A 82 -10.34 -20.13 -0.93
N ASN A 83 -11.28 -20.37 0.01
CA ASN A 83 -12.46 -19.55 0.18
C ASN A 83 -12.13 -18.25 0.94
N GLU A 84 -11.26 -18.34 1.96
CA GLU A 84 -10.75 -17.16 2.66
C GLU A 84 -9.94 -16.27 1.70
N LEU A 85 -9.05 -16.88 0.91
CA LEU A 85 -8.26 -16.17 -0.11
C LEU A 85 -9.13 -15.58 -1.23
N LYS A 86 -10.21 -16.25 -1.65
CA LYS A 86 -11.19 -15.68 -2.58
C LYS A 86 -11.87 -14.45 -1.98
N GLN A 87 -12.36 -14.54 -0.75
CA GLN A 87 -12.98 -13.41 -0.05
C GLN A 87 -11.98 -12.24 0.16
N GLU A 88 -10.72 -12.55 0.48
CA GLU A 88 -9.68 -11.53 0.56
C GLU A 88 -9.38 -10.87 -0.79
N ILE A 89 -9.35 -11.64 -1.88
CA ILE A 89 -9.13 -11.12 -3.23
C ILE A 89 -10.36 -10.33 -3.69
N GLU A 90 -11.57 -10.85 -3.49
CA GLU A 90 -12.82 -10.17 -3.80
C GLU A 90 -13.03 -8.91 -2.95
N SER A 91 -12.64 -8.91 -1.69
CA SER A 91 -12.66 -7.72 -0.84
C SER A 91 -11.60 -6.69 -1.27
N LYS A 92 -10.42 -7.14 -1.68
CA LYS A 92 -9.38 -6.28 -2.29
C LYS A 92 -9.81 -5.76 -3.66
N GLN A 93 -10.47 -6.59 -4.47
CA GLN A 93 -11.01 -6.20 -5.78
C GLN A 93 -12.16 -5.20 -5.66
N ASN A 94 -13.08 -5.40 -4.73
CA ASN A 94 -14.13 -4.40 -4.45
C ASN A 94 -13.54 -3.09 -3.92
N SER A 95 -12.37 -3.10 -3.28
CA SER A 95 -11.60 -1.91 -2.93
C SER A 95 -10.73 -1.39 -4.08
N GLU A 96 -10.30 -2.24 -5.03
CA GLU A 96 -9.51 -1.85 -6.21
C GLU A 96 -10.40 -1.38 -7.40
N TYR A 97 -11.61 -1.92 -7.58
CA TYR A 97 -12.56 -1.41 -8.58
C TYR A 97 -13.04 0.01 -8.26
N ASP A 98 -13.07 0.39 -6.99
CA ASP A 98 -13.33 1.77 -6.56
C ASP A 98 -12.06 2.65 -6.59
N ASN A 99 -10.86 2.03 -6.66
CA ASN A 99 -9.56 2.72 -6.63
C ASN A 99 -8.86 2.84 -8.00
N SER A 100 -9.18 2.02 -9.02
CA SER A 100 -8.40 1.98 -10.28
C SER A 100 -8.55 3.20 -11.19
N GLU A 101 -9.58 4.03 -10.99
CA GLU A 101 -9.74 5.30 -11.71
C GLU A 101 -9.23 6.54 -10.94
N ILE A 102 -8.69 6.37 -9.74
CA ILE A 102 -8.52 7.44 -8.76
C ILE A 102 -7.04 7.71 -8.43
N ILE A 103 -6.13 6.80 -8.78
CA ILE A 103 -4.70 6.99 -8.50
C ILE A 103 -4.05 7.76 -9.65
N SER A 104 -3.54 8.95 -9.34
CA SER A 104 -2.78 9.77 -10.29
C SER A 104 -1.42 9.13 -10.62
N SER A 105 -0.78 9.60 -11.70
CA SER A 105 0.59 9.20 -12.06
C SER A 105 1.62 9.44 -10.94
N ASP A 106 1.28 10.26 -9.96
CA ASP A 106 2.10 10.60 -8.80
C ASP A 106 1.86 9.64 -7.60
N GLY A 107 1.00 8.62 -7.78
CA GLY A 107 0.63 7.64 -6.74
C GLY A 107 -0.41 8.14 -5.74
N LEU A 108 -1.00 9.33 -5.95
CA LEU A 108 -1.98 9.92 -5.04
C LEU A 108 -3.40 9.45 -5.35
N ASN A 109 -4.15 9.12 -4.31
CA ASN A 109 -5.58 8.87 -4.40
C ASN A 109 -6.34 10.22 -4.41
N SER A 110 -7.08 10.50 -5.47
CA SER A 110 -7.83 11.75 -5.63
C SER A 110 -8.98 11.93 -4.61
N LYS A 111 -9.43 10.86 -3.97
CA LYS A 111 -10.43 10.91 -2.89
C LYS A 111 -9.84 11.44 -1.57
N TYR A 112 -8.53 11.36 -1.38
CA TYR A 112 -7.88 11.83 -0.16
C TYR A 112 -7.59 13.32 -0.26
N THR A 113 -8.61 14.12 0.03
CA THR A 113 -8.55 15.57 0.04
C THR A 113 -8.86 16.12 1.43
N PHE A 114 -8.57 17.40 1.65
CA PHE A 114 -8.92 18.07 2.91
C PHE A 114 -10.43 18.17 3.10
N GLU A 115 -11.19 18.33 2.00
CA GLU A 115 -12.65 18.41 2.02
C GLU A 115 -13.31 17.09 2.46
N ASN A 116 -12.69 15.95 2.09
CA ASN A 116 -13.16 14.62 2.46
C ASN A 116 -12.63 14.14 3.83
N PHE A 117 -11.76 14.91 4.47
CA PHE A 117 -11.23 14.58 5.78
C PHE A 117 -12.13 15.14 6.88
N VAL A 118 -12.71 14.30 7.71
CA VAL A 118 -13.57 14.72 8.81
C VAL A 118 -12.74 15.31 9.94
N GLN A 119 -12.94 16.61 10.19
CA GLN A 119 -12.30 17.31 11.28
C GLN A 119 -13.02 17.06 12.61
N GLY A 120 -12.24 16.90 13.67
CA GLY A 120 -12.70 16.81 15.05
C GLY A 120 -11.62 17.31 16.00
N SER A 121 -11.95 17.40 17.30
CA SER A 121 -11.02 17.91 18.31
C SER A 121 -9.72 17.08 18.40
N SER A 122 -9.78 15.79 18.07
CA SER A 122 -8.65 14.85 18.13
C SER A 122 -7.64 15.00 16.99
N ASN A 123 -8.02 15.61 15.88
CA ASN A 123 -7.17 15.73 14.68
C ASN A 123 -7.04 17.19 14.17
N LEU A 124 -7.63 18.16 14.84
CA LEU A 124 -7.65 19.55 14.39
C LEU A 124 -6.24 20.13 14.19
N TYR A 125 -5.32 19.88 15.13
CA TYR A 125 -3.95 20.36 15.00
C TYR A 125 -3.23 19.72 13.81
N ALA A 126 -3.43 18.41 13.60
CA ALA A 126 -2.87 17.70 12.47
C ALA A 126 -3.41 18.21 11.15
N TYR A 127 -4.72 18.43 11.07
CA TYR A 127 -5.38 19.03 9.91
C TYR A 127 -4.83 20.42 9.59
N THR A 128 -4.80 21.31 10.58
CA THR A 128 -4.35 22.71 10.38
C THR A 128 -2.88 22.78 9.96
N ALA A 129 -2.01 21.97 10.58
CA ALA A 129 -0.61 21.92 10.19
C ALA A 129 -0.41 21.34 8.79
N ALA A 130 -1.18 20.30 8.43
CA ALA A 130 -1.15 19.71 7.10
C ALA A 130 -1.62 20.72 6.02
N GLU A 131 -2.70 21.47 6.31
CA GLU A 131 -3.20 22.50 5.38
C GLU A 131 -2.18 23.64 5.21
N GLN A 132 -1.52 24.07 6.29
CA GLN A 132 -0.46 25.05 6.22
C GLN A 132 0.72 24.59 5.35
N VAL A 133 1.17 23.33 5.53
CA VAL A 133 2.23 22.72 4.71
C VAL A 133 1.82 22.63 3.25
N ALA A 134 0.58 22.28 2.98
CA ALA A 134 0.06 22.18 1.61
C ALA A 134 0.02 23.54 0.89
N ASN A 135 -0.25 24.60 1.62
CA ASN A 135 -0.30 25.97 1.07
C ASN A 135 1.10 26.62 0.93
N HIS A 136 2.05 26.24 1.80
CA HIS A 136 3.41 26.82 1.87
C HIS A 136 4.48 25.73 1.95
N PRO A 137 4.61 24.85 0.92
CA PRO A 137 5.52 23.71 0.98
C PRO A 137 6.98 24.14 1.05
N GLY A 138 7.74 23.53 1.95
CA GLY A 138 9.18 23.76 2.12
C GLY A 138 9.58 25.02 2.90
N GLU A 139 8.61 25.84 3.35
CA GLU A 139 8.89 27.09 4.08
C GLU A 139 9.02 26.85 5.59
N SER A 140 7.98 26.34 6.22
CA SER A 140 7.94 26.01 7.64
C SER A 140 7.47 24.57 7.80
N ASN A 141 7.57 24.01 9.01
CA ASN A 141 7.08 22.66 9.28
C ASN A 141 7.66 21.58 8.32
N ASN A 142 8.96 21.65 8.06
CA ASN A 142 9.67 20.69 7.21
C ASN A 142 10.79 19.99 8.00
N PRO A 143 10.78 18.65 8.13
CA PRO A 143 9.70 17.76 7.73
C PRO A 143 8.42 17.95 8.57
N LEU A 144 7.28 17.57 8.02
CA LEU A 144 6.07 17.31 8.77
C LEU A 144 6.03 15.82 9.12
N PHE A 145 6.01 15.50 10.41
CA PHE A 145 5.93 14.13 10.90
C PHE A 145 4.58 13.89 11.57
N ILE A 146 3.73 13.05 10.97
CA ILE A 146 2.39 12.72 11.43
C ILE A 146 2.43 11.33 12.06
N TYR A 147 2.09 11.23 13.34
CA TYR A 147 2.08 9.93 14.02
C TYR A 147 0.73 9.65 14.67
N GLY A 148 0.51 8.38 15.02
CA GLY A 148 -0.72 7.90 15.66
C GLY A 148 -1.03 6.46 15.29
N ASN A 149 -1.97 5.84 15.98
CA ASN A 149 -2.34 4.45 15.76
C ASN A 149 -2.81 4.19 14.32
N SER A 150 -2.85 2.92 13.92
CA SER A 150 -3.37 2.53 12.60
C SER A 150 -4.84 2.92 12.45
N GLY A 151 -5.25 3.27 11.22
CA GLY A 151 -6.66 3.57 10.93
C GLY A 151 -7.13 5.00 11.27
N LEU A 152 -6.27 5.87 11.83
CA LEU A 152 -6.67 7.22 12.26
C LEU A 152 -6.64 8.28 11.14
N GLY A 153 -6.37 7.91 9.90
CA GLY A 153 -6.40 8.85 8.76
C GLY A 153 -5.07 9.54 8.44
N LYS A 154 -3.93 9.06 8.98
CA LYS A 154 -2.59 9.63 8.68
C LYS A 154 -2.28 9.65 7.18
N THR A 155 -2.48 8.53 6.50
CA THR A 155 -2.30 8.40 5.04
C THR A 155 -3.22 9.31 4.26
N HIS A 156 -4.49 9.46 4.68
CA HIS A 156 -5.43 10.40 4.08
C HIS A 156 -4.89 11.83 4.18
N LEU A 157 -4.52 12.26 5.37
CA LEU A 157 -4.03 13.62 5.62
C LEU A 157 -2.73 13.91 4.84
N MET A 158 -1.80 12.95 4.80
CA MET A 158 -0.58 13.03 3.99
C MET A 158 -0.90 13.20 2.51
N GLN A 159 -1.80 12.39 1.97
CA GLN A 159 -2.14 12.48 0.55
C GLN A 159 -2.99 13.71 0.23
N ALA A 160 -3.79 14.21 1.18
CA ALA A 160 -4.48 15.50 1.04
C ALA A 160 -3.48 16.66 0.84
N ILE A 161 -2.34 16.63 1.56
CA ILE A 161 -1.25 17.58 1.34
C ILE A 161 -0.76 17.49 -0.12
N GLY A 162 -0.46 16.30 -0.60
CA GLY A 162 0.02 16.07 -1.97
C GLY A 162 -0.97 16.56 -3.02
N ASN A 163 -2.23 16.20 -2.88
CA ASN A 163 -3.31 16.62 -3.77
C ASN A 163 -3.47 18.16 -3.78
N LYS A 164 -3.41 18.80 -2.62
CA LYS A 164 -3.52 20.26 -2.51
C LYS A 164 -2.32 20.99 -3.12
N ILE A 165 -1.09 20.52 -2.89
CA ILE A 165 0.11 21.07 -3.54
C ILE A 165 -0.02 20.96 -5.06
N LYS A 166 -0.49 19.80 -5.56
CA LYS A 166 -0.70 19.58 -6.99
C LYS A 166 -1.79 20.46 -7.58
N ALA A 167 -2.87 20.69 -6.85
CA ALA A 167 -3.93 21.61 -7.25
C ALA A 167 -3.44 23.07 -7.32
N ASN A 168 -2.63 23.49 -6.35
CA ASN A 168 -2.04 24.83 -6.31
C ASN A 168 -0.94 25.02 -7.39
N ASN A 169 -0.18 23.96 -7.70
CA ASN A 169 0.86 23.97 -8.74
C ASN A 169 0.83 22.66 -9.54
N PRO A 170 0.14 22.64 -10.69
CA PRO A 170 0.02 21.44 -11.52
C PRO A 170 1.35 20.85 -12.02
N ASN A 171 2.41 21.68 -12.09
CA ASN A 171 3.74 21.25 -12.51
C ASN A 171 4.58 20.70 -11.34
N ALA A 172 4.14 20.80 -10.09
CA ALA A 172 4.86 20.26 -8.95
C ALA A 172 5.00 18.74 -9.07
N LYS A 173 6.20 18.25 -8.85
CA LYS A 173 6.50 16.83 -8.84
C LYS A 173 6.28 16.28 -7.43
N ILE A 174 5.15 15.64 -7.21
CA ILE A 174 4.83 15.00 -5.96
C ILE A 174 5.19 13.52 -6.06
N ILE A 175 5.81 12.97 -5.03
CA ILE A 175 6.08 11.54 -4.93
C ILE A 175 5.47 11.05 -3.61
N TYR A 176 4.46 10.19 -3.73
CA TYR A 176 3.95 9.39 -2.64
C TYR A 176 4.51 7.98 -2.74
N VAL A 177 5.01 7.46 -1.62
CA VAL A 177 5.57 6.11 -1.55
C VAL A 177 5.45 5.56 -0.14
N SER A 178 5.08 4.28 0.01
CA SER A 178 5.27 3.59 1.28
C SER A 178 6.76 3.30 1.51
N SER A 179 7.19 3.27 2.76
CA SER A 179 8.59 2.95 3.07
C SER A 179 9.01 1.56 2.59
N GLU A 180 8.09 0.60 2.53
CA GLU A 180 8.32 -0.72 1.96
C GLU A 180 8.57 -0.66 0.45
N ASN A 181 7.76 0.12 -0.29
CA ASN A 181 7.95 0.30 -1.73
C ASN A 181 9.25 1.05 -2.04
N PHE A 182 9.59 2.09 -1.27
CA PHE A 182 10.89 2.77 -1.38
C PHE A 182 12.05 1.79 -1.23
N MET A 183 12.00 0.91 -0.23
CA MET A 183 12.99 -0.13 0.00
C MET A 183 13.06 -1.12 -1.16
N ASN A 184 11.93 -1.61 -1.64
CA ASN A 184 11.87 -2.58 -2.74
C ASN A 184 12.41 -1.99 -4.05
N GLU A 185 12.07 -0.73 -4.36
CA GLU A 185 12.63 -0.01 -5.51
C GLU A 185 14.15 0.18 -5.38
N PHE A 186 14.64 0.53 -4.18
CA PHE A 186 16.06 0.68 -3.93
C PHE A 186 16.82 -0.63 -4.13
N ILE A 187 16.35 -1.74 -3.54
CA ILE A 187 16.95 -3.07 -3.70
C ILE A 187 16.98 -3.48 -5.19
N THR A 188 15.88 -3.23 -5.90
CA THR A 188 15.79 -3.52 -7.34
C THR A 188 16.78 -2.67 -8.13
N SER A 189 16.93 -1.39 -7.79
CA SER A 189 17.88 -0.48 -8.46
C SER A 189 19.34 -0.92 -8.29
N ILE A 190 19.71 -1.48 -7.14
CA ILE A 190 21.04 -2.04 -6.91
C ILE A 190 21.25 -3.27 -7.80
N ARG A 191 20.28 -4.19 -7.79
CA ARG A 191 20.35 -5.43 -8.58
C ARG A 191 20.46 -5.16 -10.08
N GLU A 192 19.74 -4.15 -10.57
CA GLU A 192 19.70 -3.77 -12.00
C GLU A 192 20.75 -2.72 -12.37
N LYS A 193 21.57 -2.26 -11.43
CA LYS A 193 22.56 -1.20 -11.59
C LYS A 193 21.97 0.12 -12.11
N THR A 194 20.74 0.45 -11.66
CA THR A 194 20.00 1.67 -12.02
C THR A 194 19.91 2.67 -10.87
N GLY A 195 20.84 2.65 -9.93
CA GLY A 195 20.85 3.51 -8.74
C GLY A 195 20.74 5.01 -9.05
N ASP A 196 21.34 5.48 -10.17
CA ASP A 196 21.24 6.89 -10.56
C ASP A 196 19.82 7.27 -10.99
N LYS A 197 19.07 6.37 -11.63
CA LYS A 197 17.65 6.60 -11.97
C LYS A 197 16.79 6.69 -10.72
N PHE A 198 17.04 5.79 -9.74
CA PHE A 198 16.38 5.80 -8.46
C PHE A 198 16.60 7.14 -7.73
N ARG A 199 17.86 7.57 -7.58
CA ARG A 199 18.20 8.84 -6.95
C ARG A 199 17.57 10.03 -7.68
N SER A 200 17.68 10.07 -9.01
CA SER A 200 17.07 11.12 -9.82
C SER A 200 15.55 11.18 -9.67
N LYS A 201 14.88 10.02 -9.53
CA LYS A 201 13.43 9.98 -9.28
C LYS A 201 13.08 10.71 -8.00
N TYR A 202 13.66 10.27 -6.87
CA TYR A 202 13.27 10.75 -5.55
C TYR A 202 13.79 12.16 -5.22
N ARG A 203 15.03 12.47 -5.62
CA ARG A 203 15.66 13.78 -5.32
C ARG A 203 15.15 14.93 -6.19
N ALA A 204 14.46 14.64 -7.28
CA ALA A 204 13.81 15.64 -8.11
C ALA A 204 12.38 15.98 -7.66
N ALA A 205 11.89 15.43 -6.55
CA ALA A 205 10.56 15.74 -6.02
C ALA A 205 10.49 17.17 -5.47
N ASP A 206 9.38 17.85 -5.69
CA ASP A 206 9.03 19.09 -5.00
C ASP A 206 8.39 18.82 -3.63
N ALA A 207 7.69 17.69 -3.52
CA ALA A 207 7.27 17.15 -2.23
C ALA A 207 7.43 15.62 -2.22
N LEU A 208 8.05 15.09 -1.15
CA LEU A 208 8.20 13.67 -0.89
C LEU A 208 7.33 13.27 0.30
N LEU A 209 6.38 12.38 0.05
CA LEU A 209 5.43 11.86 1.03
C LEU A 209 5.78 10.39 1.28
N VAL A 210 6.26 10.06 2.48
CA VAL A 210 6.69 8.68 2.82
C VAL A 210 5.83 8.12 3.93
N ASP A 211 5.04 7.12 3.58
CA ASP A 211 4.11 6.49 4.49
C ASP A 211 4.79 5.37 5.29
N ASP A 212 4.42 5.28 6.57
CA ASP A 212 4.79 4.20 7.48
C ASP A 212 6.30 3.98 7.63
N VAL A 213 7.04 5.05 7.98
CA VAL A 213 8.52 5.02 8.09
C VAL A 213 9.06 4.03 9.13
N GLN A 214 8.22 3.49 10.04
CA GLN A 214 8.61 2.44 10.97
C GLN A 214 9.06 1.15 10.26
N PHE A 215 8.67 0.91 9.01
CA PHE A 215 9.09 -0.27 8.26
C PHE A 215 10.49 -0.15 7.63
N LEU A 216 11.15 1.00 7.70
CA LEU A 216 12.59 1.13 7.37
C LEU A 216 13.51 0.43 8.37
N LYS A 217 12.98 -0.18 9.43
CA LYS A 217 13.73 -0.86 10.49
C LYS A 217 14.67 -1.95 9.95
N ASN A 218 15.84 -2.08 10.58
CA ASN A 218 16.82 -3.16 10.33
C ASN A 218 17.32 -3.26 8.87
N LYS A 219 17.38 -2.14 8.15
CA LYS A 219 17.78 -2.05 6.74
C LYS A 219 18.81 -0.95 6.54
N GLU A 220 20.02 -1.12 7.08
CA GLU A 220 21.09 -0.10 7.11
C GLU A 220 21.30 0.58 5.74
N ALA A 221 21.54 -0.20 4.67
CA ALA A 221 21.77 0.37 3.33
C ALA A 221 20.58 1.20 2.82
N THR A 222 19.35 0.82 3.16
CA THR A 222 18.15 1.59 2.79
C THR A 222 18.03 2.84 3.64
N GLN A 223 18.34 2.75 4.93
CA GLN A 223 18.36 3.91 5.83
C GLN A 223 19.40 4.94 5.39
N ASP A 224 20.58 4.50 4.95
CA ASP A 224 21.62 5.34 4.36
C ASP A 224 21.11 6.10 3.12
N GLU A 225 20.56 5.40 2.15
CA GLU A 225 20.05 6.03 0.91
C GLU A 225 18.87 6.97 1.22
N PHE A 226 18.00 6.57 2.17
CA PHE A 226 16.90 7.45 2.61
C PHE A 226 17.43 8.71 3.29
N PHE A 227 18.43 8.59 4.14
CA PHE A 227 19.09 9.73 4.80
C PHE A 227 19.69 10.71 3.78
N HIS A 228 20.37 10.20 2.75
CA HIS A 228 20.92 11.03 1.69
C HIS A 228 19.81 11.72 0.87
N THR A 229 18.76 10.99 0.52
CA THR A 229 17.59 11.55 -0.20
C THR A 229 16.90 12.63 0.65
N PHE A 230 16.68 12.36 1.94
CA PHE A 230 16.12 13.33 2.87
C PHE A 230 16.94 14.62 2.93
N ASN A 231 18.26 14.52 3.13
CA ASN A 231 19.11 15.71 3.22
C ASN A 231 19.13 16.52 1.93
N GLU A 232 19.16 15.89 0.77
CA GLU A 232 19.12 16.56 -0.53
C GLU A 232 17.84 17.41 -0.68
N LEU A 233 16.69 16.80 -0.39
CA LEU A 233 15.40 17.49 -0.45
C LEU A 233 15.28 18.58 0.61
N PHE A 234 15.67 18.29 1.85
CA PHE A 234 15.62 19.26 2.96
C PHE A 234 16.46 20.50 2.67
N ASN A 235 17.71 20.31 2.22
CA ASN A 235 18.64 21.40 1.90
C ASN A 235 18.15 22.22 0.69
N SER A 236 17.43 21.58 -0.23
CA SER A 236 16.80 22.21 -1.40
C SER A 236 15.43 22.84 -1.08
N LYS A 237 15.04 22.91 0.21
CA LYS A 237 13.74 23.42 0.68
C LYS A 237 12.54 22.74 0.01
N LYS A 238 12.67 21.46 -0.32
CA LYS A 238 11.56 20.63 -0.81
C LYS A 238 10.80 20.08 0.38
N GLN A 239 9.47 19.98 0.25
CA GLN A 239 8.64 19.49 1.36
C GLN A 239 8.85 17.99 1.58
N ILE A 240 8.97 17.60 2.85
CA ILE A 240 8.99 16.20 3.27
C ILE A 240 7.85 16.01 4.26
N VAL A 241 7.03 14.98 4.02
CA VAL A 241 5.97 14.56 4.92
C VAL A 241 6.16 13.09 5.24
N LEU A 242 6.12 12.73 6.49
CA LEU A 242 6.36 11.37 6.98
C LEU A 242 5.19 10.94 7.85
N THR A 243 4.78 9.68 7.76
CA THR A 243 3.85 9.09 8.73
C THR A 243 4.48 7.95 9.50
N SER A 244 3.98 7.70 10.71
CA SER A 244 4.41 6.58 11.56
C SER A 244 3.30 6.15 12.52
N ASP A 245 3.44 4.95 13.07
CA ASP A 245 2.61 4.45 14.17
C ASP A 245 3.05 5.00 15.57
N ARG A 246 4.24 5.63 15.65
CA ARG A 246 4.85 6.13 16.90
C ARG A 246 5.76 7.33 16.66
N LEU A 247 6.20 7.95 17.74
CA LEU A 247 7.12 9.10 17.74
C LEU A 247 8.49 8.77 17.13
N PRO A 248 9.21 9.76 16.55
CA PRO A 248 10.56 9.55 16.02
C PRO A 248 11.54 8.95 17.03
N ASN A 249 11.51 9.38 18.29
CA ASN A 249 12.40 8.90 19.36
C ASN A 249 12.08 7.45 19.78
N GLU A 250 10.90 6.94 19.51
CA GLU A 250 10.48 5.56 19.79
C GLU A 250 10.88 4.57 18.70
N LEU A 251 11.30 5.05 17.53
CA LEU A 251 11.77 4.25 16.41
C LEU A 251 13.21 3.74 16.64
N LYS A 252 13.43 3.02 17.74
CA LYS A 252 14.77 2.58 18.20
C LYS A 252 15.55 1.72 17.21
N THR A 253 14.87 1.14 16.23
CA THR A 253 15.48 0.32 15.16
C THR A 253 15.96 1.14 13.98
N LEU A 254 15.68 2.44 13.96
CA LEU A 254 16.24 3.38 13.01
C LEU A 254 17.50 4.03 13.58
N GLU A 255 18.41 4.38 12.70
CA GLU A 255 19.62 5.10 13.06
C GLU A 255 19.32 6.46 13.71
N ASP A 256 20.13 6.84 14.67
CA ASP A 256 19.97 8.08 15.45
C ASP A 256 19.90 9.33 14.56
N ARG A 257 20.68 9.32 13.48
CA ARG A 257 20.69 10.43 12.51
C ARG A 257 19.34 10.61 11.80
N LEU A 258 18.65 9.51 11.45
CA LEU A 258 17.32 9.58 10.85
C LEU A 258 16.27 10.06 11.87
N ARG A 259 16.32 9.52 13.10
CA ARG A 259 15.40 9.93 14.17
C ARG A 259 15.52 11.42 14.47
N THR A 260 16.76 11.92 14.51
CA THR A 260 17.04 13.35 14.70
C THR A 260 16.45 14.18 13.56
N ARG A 261 16.61 13.74 12.30
CA ARG A 261 16.05 14.42 11.13
C ARG A 261 14.52 14.43 11.14
N PHE A 262 13.87 13.32 11.50
CA PHE A 262 12.42 13.23 11.59
C PHE A 262 11.83 14.16 12.65
N GLY A 263 12.50 14.32 13.78
CA GLY A 263 12.10 15.23 14.85
C GLY A 263 12.53 16.69 14.67
N GLN A 264 13.26 17.03 13.60
CA GLN A 264 13.77 18.41 13.40
C GLN A 264 12.67 19.42 13.02
N GLY A 265 11.64 18.97 12.33
CA GLY A 265 10.51 19.79 11.91
C GLY A 265 9.34 19.74 12.90
N LEU A 266 8.13 19.75 12.38
CA LEU A 266 6.91 19.65 13.18
C LEU A 266 6.48 18.19 13.32
N THR A 267 6.36 17.72 14.56
CA THR A 267 5.80 16.40 14.90
C THR A 267 4.42 16.59 15.49
N ILE A 268 3.40 15.95 14.91
CA ILE A 268 2.00 16.07 15.33
C ILE A 268 1.36 14.69 15.44
N ASP A 269 0.43 14.56 16.39
CA ASP A 269 -0.35 13.35 16.56
C ASP A 269 -1.71 13.42 15.88
N VAL A 270 -2.20 12.26 15.47
CA VAL A 270 -3.59 12.03 15.13
C VAL A 270 -4.15 11.08 16.19
N SER A 271 -4.92 11.61 17.09
CA SER A 271 -5.50 10.85 18.21
C SER A 271 -6.81 10.16 17.81
N VAL A 272 -7.24 9.21 18.65
CA VAL A 272 -8.51 8.49 18.46
C VAL A 272 -9.67 9.50 18.44
N PRO A 273 -10.56 9.41 17.43
CA PRO A 273 -11.69 10.33 17.31
C PRO A 273 -12.68 10.17 18.48
N ASN A 274 -13.23 11.29 18.99
CA ASN A 274 -14.32 11.25 19.93
C ASN A 274 -15.61 10.75 19.27
N PHE A 275 -16.65 10.54 20.08
CA PHE A 275 -17.92 9.98 19.60
C PHE A 275 -18.51 10.78 18.43
N GLU A 276 -18.59 12.10 18.56
CA GLU A 276 -19.16 12.98 17.52
C GLU A 276 -18.38 12.91 16.22
N THR A 277 -17.05 12.84 16.31
CA THR A 277 -16.19 12.69 15.13
C THR A 277 -16.37 11.33 14.48
N ARG A 278 -16.54 10.25 15.26
CA ARG A 278 -16.83 8.92 14.73
C ARG A 278 -18.16 8.88 13.98
N VAL A 279 -19.21 9.50 14.56
CA VAL A 279 -20.52 9.64 13.89
C VAL A 279 -20.35 10.36 12.54
N ALA A 280 -19.64 11.48 12.52
CA ALA A 280 -19.41 12.24 11.29
C ALA A 280 -18.61 11.44 10.24
N ILE A 281 -17.59 10.68 10.66
CA ILE A 281 -16.83 9.79 9.77
C ILE A 281 -17.73 8.72 9.16
N LEU A 282 -18.59 8.08 9.95
CA LEU A 282 -19.52 7.07 9.47
C LEU A 282 -20.54 7.63 8.47
N GLN A 283 -21.09 8.83 8.77
CA GLN A 283 -21.97 9.54 7.86
C GLN A 283 -21.28 9.84 6.52
N GLN A 284 -20.06 10.40 6.59
CA GLN A 284 -19.28 10.68 5.38
C GLN A 284 -19.03 9.41 4.56
N LYS A 285 -18.66 8.30 5.21
CA LYS A 285 -18.46 7.01 4.54
C LYS A 285 -19.74 6.47 3.91
N ALA A 286 -20.89 6.60 4.57
CA ALA A 286 -22.16 6.22 3.99
C ALA A 286 -22.47 7.01 2.72
N LEU A 287 -22.24 8.32 2.74
CA LEU A 287 -22.42 9.19 1.57
C LEU A 287 -21.48 8.81 0.42
N GLU A 288 -20.20 8.55 0.72
CA GLU A 288 -19.20 8.10 -0.28
C GLU A 288 -19.62 6.81 -1.01
N HIS A 289 -20.31 5.91 -0.29
CA HIS A 289 -20.81 4.65 -0.83
C HIS A 289 -22.27 4.70 -1.30
N ASN A 290 -22.90 5.89 -1.34
CA ASN A 290 -24.31 6.07 -1.67
C ASN A 290 -25.25 5.15 -0.86
N LYS A 291 -24.96 5.01 0.45
CA LYS A 291 -25.74 4.19 1.39
C LYS A 291 -26.47 5.10 2.39
N GLU A 292 -27.73 4.77 2.64
CA GLU A 292 -28.46 5.32 3.76
C GLU A 292 -28.25 4.42 4.98
N ILE A 293 -27.94 5.01 6.12
CA ILE A 293 -27.78 4.30 7.39
C ILE A 293 -28.83 4.86 8.33
N ASP A 294 -29.54 3.96 9.01
CA ASP A 294 -30.46 4.31 10.08
C ASP A 294 -29.71 5.00 11.24
N GLU A 295 -30.30 6.05 11.81
CA GLU A 295 -29.63 6.87 12.83
C GLU A 295 -29.27 6.07 14.09
N ASP A 296 -30.16 5.18 14.54
CA ASP A 296 -29.90 4.33 15.72
C ASP A 296 -28.76 3.35 15.45
N ALA A 297 -28.70 2.77 14.24
CA ALA A 297 -27.61 1.89 13.81
C ALA A 297 -26.28 2.66 13.72
N LEU A 298 -26.29 3.89 13.18
CA LEU A 298 -25.12 4.74 13.07
C LEU A 298 -24.54 5.09 14.46
N LEU A 299 -25.40 5.50 15.39
CA LEU A 299 -25.01 5.84 16.76
C LEU A 299 -24.48 4.62 17.51
N TYR A 300 -25.15 3.47 17.36
CA TYR A 300 -24.68 2.21 17.94
C TYR A 300 -23.29 1.81 17.46
N VAL A 301 -23.04 1.86 16.14
CA VAL A 301 -21.70 1.58 15.59
C VAL A 301 -20.67 2.58 16.10
N ALA A 302 -20.99 3.88 16.11
CA ALA A 302 -20.10 4.92 16.61
C ALA A 302 -19.70 4.76 18.08
N GLU A 303 -20.56 4.14 18.91
CA GLU A 303 -20.27 3.88 20.32
C GLU A 303 -19.30 2.70 20.52
N HIS A 304 -19.30 1.71 19.60
CA HIS A 304 -18.62 0.43 19.78
C HIS A 304 -17.33 0.27 18.95
N ILE A 305 -16.90 1.28 18.22
CA ILE A 305 -15.66 1.29 17.42
C ILE A 305 -14.57 2.17 18.05
#